data_0cecef15584a22da08d1de14d079c5c9
#
_entry.id   0cecef15584a22da08d1de14d079c5c9
#
_cell.length_a   1.000
_cell.length_b   1.000
_cell.length_c   1.000
_cell.angle_alpha   90.00
_cell.angle_beta   90.00
_cell.angle_gamma   90.00
#
_symmetry.space_group_name_H-M   'P 1'
#
loop_
_entity.id
_entity.type
_entity.pdbx_description
1 polymer ?
#
loop_
_entity_poly.entity_id
_entity_poly.type
_entity_poly.pdbx_seq_one_letter_code
_entity_poly.pdbx_strand_id
1 'polypeptide(L)'
;MDFIGILVAHWVGDFLLQTRQMATNKHKNPKWLGLHLLIYSLVILGAGQLLFSWQVGLGYAVFNGLLHLITDFFTSKAAHKFQNNPRIFYPIIGFDQMVHVICLYWTYINSDVLAL
;
A
#
# COMPACT_ATOMS: atom_id res chain seq x y z
N MET A 1 -9.16 14.96 10.19
CA MET A 1 -9.41 13.66 9.56
C MET A 1 -8.55 13.42 8.33
N ASP A 2 -8.57 14.26 7.46
CA ASP A 2 -7.66 14.48 6.34
C ASP A 2 -6.68 13.35 6.01
N PHE A 3 -5.44 13.73 5.76
CA PHE A 3 -4.40 12.78 5.39
C PHE A 3 -4.03 11.83 6.53
N ILE A 4 -4.20 12.26 7.78
CA ILE A 4 -3.97 11.36 8.94
C ILE A 4 -4.89 10.14 8.86
N GLY A 5 -6.14 10.33 8.46
CA GLY A 5 -7.07 9.20 8.24
C GLY A 5 -6.58 8.25 7.16
N ILE A 6 -5.99 8.77 6.10
CA ILE A 6 -5.37 7.95 5.05
C ILE A 6 -4.19 7.15 5.61
N LEU A 7 -3.36 7.77 6.45
CA LEU A 7 -2.23 7.06 7.07
C LEU A 7 -2.70 5.93 8.00
N VAL A 8 -3.77 6.16 8.75
CA VAL A 8 -4.36 5.10 9.60
C VAL A 8 -4.88 3.97 8.73
N ALA A 9 -5.58 4.29 7.65
CA ALA A 9 -6.07 3.28 6.71
C ALA A 9 -4.91 2.49 6.08
N HIS A 10 -3.83 3.17 5.71
CA HIS A 10 -2.63 2.52 5.19
C HIS A 10 -2.06 1.52 6.20
N TRP A 11 -1.95 1.93 7.47
CA TRP A 11 -1.48 1.03 8.53
C TRP A 11 -2.39 -0.19 8.67
N VAL A 12 -3.70 0.02 8.66
CA VAL A 12 -4.66 -1.09 8.75
C VAL A 12 -4.49 -2.06 7.58
N GLY A 13 -4.41 -1.56 6.36
CA GLY A 13 -4.33 -2.39 5.16
C GLY A 13 -2.99 -3.07 4.97
N ASP A 14 -1.89 -2.40 5.34
CA ASP A 14 -0.54 -2.88 5.05
C ASP A 14 0.09 -3.65 6.22
N PHE A 15 -0.40 -3.47 7.43
CA PHE A 15 0.15 -4.15 8.61
C PHE A 15 -0.90 -4.98 9.33
N LEU A 16 -1.97 -4.36 9.79
CA LEU A 16 -2.94 -5.03 10.65
C LEU A 16 -3.64 -6.18 9.94
N LEU A 17 -4.02 -5.99 8.69
CA LEU A 17 -4.73 -6.99 7.88
C LEU A 17 -3.81 -7.81 6.99
N GLN A 18 -2.51 -7.52 6.96
CA GLN A 18 -1.55 -8.36 6.28
C GLN A 18 -1.21 -9.56 7.16
N THR A 19 -1.69 -10.75 6.80
CA THR A 19 -1.40 -11.96 7.56
C THR A 19 0.06 -12.36 7.42
N ARG A 20 0.51 -13.23 8.32
CA ARG A 20 1.87 -13.79 8.26
C ARG A 20 2.12 -14.51 6.93
N GLN A 21 1.14 -15.27 6.44
CA GLN A 21 1.24 -15.96 5.16
C GLN A 21 1.42 -14.99 4.00
N MET A 22 0.66 -13.89 3.98
CA MET A 22 0.84 -12.85 2.95
C MET A 22 2.24 -12.24 3.02
N ALA A 23 2.67 -11.82 4.21
CA ALA A 23 3.96 -11.16 4.39
C ALA A 23 5.13 -12.04 3.98
N THR A 24 5.06 -13.35 4.28
CA THR A 24 6.18 -14.26 4.02
C THR A 24 6.15 -14.86 2.61
N ASN A 25 5.02 -14.83 1.90
CA ASN A 25 4.88 -15.49 0.59
C ASN A 25 4.68 -14.54 -0.58
N LYS A 26 4.38 -13.27 -0.35
CA LYS A 26 4.06 -12.34 -1.44
C LYS A 26 5.25 -12.09 -2.40
N HIS A 27 6.49 -12.29 -1.94
CA HIS A 27 7.66 -12.10 -2.79
C HIS A 27 7.82 -13.20 -3.85
N LYS A 28 7.24 -14.39 -3.62
CA LYS A 28 7.42 -15.56 -4.49
C LYS A 28 6.14 -16.04 -5.15
N ASN A 29 4.96 -15.69 -4.60
CA ASN A 29 3.69 -16.20 -5.10
C ASN A 29 2.76 -15.02 -5.42
N PRO A 30 2.40 -14.82 -6.71
CA PRO A 30 1.54 -13.72 -7.10
C PRO A 30 0.13 -13.78 -6.50
N LYS A 31 -0.34 -14.96 -6.08
CA LYS A 31 -1.63 -15.08 -5.40
C LYS A 31 -1.62 -14.39 -4.04
N TRP A 32 -0.54 -14.55 -3.28
CA TRP A 32 -0.41 -13.89 -1.98
C TRP A 32 -0.24 -12.38 -2.11
N LEU A 33 0.54 -11.95 -3.09
CA LEU A 33 0.68 -10.53 -3.38
C LEU A 33 -0.65 -9.94 -3.84
N GLY A 34 -1.38 -10.64 -4.71
CA GLY A 34 -2.69 -10.22 -5.18
C GLY A 34 -3.72 -10.11 -4.07
N LEU A 35 -3.74 -11.06 -3.14
CA LEU A 35 -4.65 -11.03 -2.00
C LEU A 35 -4.32 -9.86 -1.06
N HIS A 36 -3.04 -9.64 -0.78
CA HIS A 36 -2.60 -8.49 0.01
C HIS A 36 -3.01 -7.18 -0.65
N LEU A 37 -2.79 -7.07 -1.95
CA LEU A 37 -3.16 -5.88 -2.73
C LEU A 37 -4.68 -5.64 -2.71
N LEU A 38 -5.47 -6.70 -2.86
CA LEU A 38 -6.93 -6.59 -2.83
C LEU A 38 -7.41 -6.04 -1.49
N ILE A 39 -6.92 -6.59 -0.39
CA ILE A 39 -7.30 -6.14 0.96
C ILE A 39 -6.86 -4.70 1.17
N TYR A 40 -5.63 -4.36 0.81
CA TYR A 40 -5.11 -3.00 0.90
C TYR A 40 -5.99 -2.02 0.11
N SER A 41 -6.30 -2.35 -1.13
CA SER A 41 -7.10 -1.49 -2.01
C SER A 41 -8.51 -1.29 -1.48
N LEU A 42 -9.12 -2.32 -0.88
CA LEU A 42 -10.45 -2.20 -0.29
C LEU A 42 -10.45 -1.29 0.93
N VAL A 43 -9.40 -1.35 1.76
CA VAL A 43 -9.26 -0.46 2.92
C VAL A 43 -9.08 1.00 2.46
N ILE A 44 -8.22 1.23 1.47
CA ILE A 44 -8.00 2.58 0.92
C ILE A 44 -9.27 3.09 0.23
N LEU A 45 -10.01 2.22 -0.45
CA LEU A 45 -11.31 2.59 -1.03
C LEU A 45 -12.29 3.06 0.05
N GLY A 46 -12.38 2.34 1.15
CA GLY A 46 -13.23 2.73 2.28
C GLY A 46 -12.87 4.10 2.83
N ALA A 47 -11.58 4.35 3.04
CA ALA A 47 -11.10 5.65 3.50
C ALA A 47 -11.39 6.74 2.46
N GLY A 48 -11.16 6.44 1.18
CA GLY A 48 -11.43 7.37 0.09
C GLY A 48 -12.91 7.76 -0.01
N GLN A 49 -13.83 6.81 0.21
CA GLN A 49 -15.25 7.09 0.20
C GLN A 49 -15.69 8.03 1.34
N LEU A 50 -14.94 8.03 2.43
CA LEU A 50 -15.23 8.94 3.55
C LEU A 50 -14.69 10.36 3.33
N LEU A 51 -13.65 10.51 2.51
CA LEU A 51 -12.93 11.77 2.34
C LEU A 51 -13.19 12.47 1.00
N PHE A 52 -13.56 11.72 -0.02
CA PHE A 52 -13.71 12.22 -1.39
C PHE A 52 -15.10 11.87 -1.93
N SER A 53 -15.43 12.41 -3.11
CA SER A 53 -16.57 11.89 -3.89
C SER A 53 -16.33 10.43 -4.23
N TRP A 54 -17.36 9.69 -4.57
CA TRP A 54 -17.21 8.26 -4.86
C TRP A 54 -16.30 8.01 -6.07
N GLN A 55 -16.36 8.88 -7.09
CA GLN A 55 -15.49 8.73 -8.27
C GLN A 55 -14.01 8.99 -7.92
N VAL A 56 -13.76 10.04 -7.16
CA VAL A 56 -12.39 10.36 -6.71
C VAL A 56 -11.88 9.28 -5.77
N GLY A 57 -12.71 8.83 -4.83
CA GLY A 57 -12.34 7.76 -3.91
C GLY A 57 -12.00 6.47 -4.63
N LEU A 58 -12.76 6.11 -5.65
CA LEU A 58 -12.49 4.94 -6.48
C LEU A 58 -11.16 5.10 -7.23
N GLY A 59 -10.95 6.24 -7.87
CA GLY A 59 -9.70 6.52 -8.58
C GLY A 59 -8.49 6.53 -7.65
N TYR A 60 -8.66 7.10 -6.46
CA TYR A 60 -7.63 7.12 -5.43
C TYR A 60 -7.21 5.70 -5.04
N ALA A 61 -8.18 4.83 -4.79
CA ALA A 61 -7.91 3.44 -4.42
C ALA A 61 -7.26 2.65 -5.56
N VAL A 62 -7.75 2.79 -6.78
CA VAL A 62 -7.18 2.10 -7.95
C VAL A 62 -5.75 2.54 -8.20
N PHE A 63 -5.50 3.85 -8.20
CA PHE A 63 -4.18 4.39 -8.48
C PHE A 63 -3.17 3.98 -7.40
N ASN A 64 -3.53 4.14 -6.13
CA ASN A 64 -2.66 3.73 -5.04
C ASN A 64 -2.48 2.21 -4.96
N GLY A 65 -3.50 1.44 -5.33
CA GLY A 65 -3.38 -0.01 -5.44
C GLY A 65 -2.32 -0.41 -6.47
N LEU A 66 -2.31 0.24 -7.64
CA LEU A 66 -1.30 -0.02 -8.67
C LEU A 66 0.09 0.40 -8.21
N LEU A 67 0.23 1.56 -7.60
CA LEU A 67 1.51 2.02 -7.06
C LEU A 67 2.02 1.11 -5.96
N HIS A 68 1.12 0.64 -5.10
CA HIS A 68 1.46 -0.32 -4.04
C HIS A 68 1.93 -1.65 -4.63
N LEU A 69 1.23 -2.14 -5.66
CA LEU A 69 1.62 -3.37 -6.35
C LEU A 69 3.03 -3.28 -6.91
N ILE A 70 3.34 -2.20 -7.63
CA ILE A 70 4.64 -2.01 -8.25
C ILE A 70 5.74 -1.97 -7.18
N THR A 71 5.53 -1.16 -6.15
CA THR A 71 6.51 -1.01 -5.07
C THR A 71 6.71 -2.33 -4.33
N ASP A 72 5.63 -2.97 -3.91
CA ASP A 72 5.69 -4.19 -3.11
C ASP A 72 6.27 -5.36 -3.90
N PHE A 73 6.03 -5.40 -5.21
CA PHE A 73 6.62 -6.42 -6.08
C PHE A 73 8.14 -6.41 -5.97
N PHE A 74 8.76 -5.23 -6.01
CA PHE A 74 10.22 -5.11 -5.93
C PHE A 74 10.74 -5.19 -4.50
N THR A 75 10.13 -4.46 -3.57
CA THR A 75 10.63 -4.37 -2.19
C THR A 75 10.47 -5.69 -1.43
N SER A 76 9.41 -6.46 -1.69
CA SER A 76 9.25 -7.75 -1.03
C SER A 76 10.33 -8.74 -1.43
N LYS A 77 10.73 -8.72 -2.70
CA LYS A 77 11.83 -9.56 -3.19
C LYS A 77 13.16 -9.14 -2.57
N ALA A 78 13.43 -7.84 -2.53
CA ALA A 78 14.65 -7.31 -1.91
C ALA A 78 14.69 -7.62 -0.41
N ALA A 79 13.57 -7.44 0.28
CA ALA A 79 13.47 -7.75 1.71
C ALA A 79 13.73 -9.24 1.97
N HIS A 80 13.18 -10.13 1.16
CA HIS A 80 13.44 -11.56 1.28
C HIS A 80 14.91 -11.88 1.07
N LYS A 81 15.54 -11.29 0.07
CA LYS A 81 16.97 -11.51 -0.24
C LYS A 81 17.86 -11.15 0.94
N PHE A 82 17.52 -10.09 1.67
CA PHE A 82 18.34 -9.59 2.78
C PHE A 82 17.72 -9.87 4.16
N GLN A 83 16.80 -10.82 4.26
CA GLN A 83 16.05 -11.09 5.50
C GLN A 83 16.93 -11.46 6.69
N ASN A 84 18.11 -12.00 6.45
CA ASN A 84 19.05 -12.41 7.49
C ASN A 84 20.10 -11.33 7.82
N ASN A 85 20.00 -10.16 7.19
CA ASN A 85 20.88 -9.02 7.44
C ASN A 85 20.04 -7.81 7.89
N PRO A 86 19.82 -7.64 9.21
CA PRO A 86 18.95 -6.57 9.72
C PRO A 86 19.37 -5.17 9.28
N ARG A 87 20.66 -4.94 9.11
CA ARG A 87 21.19 -3.63 8.70
C ARG A 87 20.72 -3.23 7.30
N ILE A 88 20.41 -4.19 6.43
CA ILE A 88 19.91 -3.94 5.08
C ILE A 88 18.40 -4.17 5.04
N PHE A 89 17.92 -5.19 5.72
CA PHE A 89 16.49 -5.58 5.70
C PHE A 89 15.60 -4.44 6.19
N TYR A 90 15.86 -3.86 7.36
CA TYR A 90 15.00 -2.82 7.91
C TYR A 90 15.00 -1.53 7.10
N PRO A 91 16.14 -1.06 6.56
CA PRO A 91 16.09 0.05 5.60
C PRO A 91 15.24 -0.22 4.36
N ILE A 92 15.21 -1.46 3.86
CA ILE A 92 14.34 -1.82 2.72
C ILE A 92 12.87 -1.70 3.12
N ILE A 93 12.49 -2.20 4.29
CA ILE A 93 11.12 -2.08 4.80
C ILE A 93 10.75 -0.61 5.00
N GLY A 94 11.66 0.19 5.54
CA GLY A 94 11.44 1.63 5.70
C GLY A 94 11.30 2.35 4.37
N PHE A 95 12.11 1.99 3.37
CA PHE A 95 12.00 2.54 2.03
C PHE A 95 10.65 2.21 1.39
N ASP A 96 10.22 0.96 1.51
CA ASP A 96 8.92 0.50 1.06
C ASP A 96 7.80 1.38 1.63
N GLN A 97 7.81 1.59 2.94
CA GLN A 97 6.80 2.42 3.61
C GLN A 97 6.90 3.88 3.20
N MET A 98 8.09 4.41 3.04
CA MET A 98 8.29 5.79 2.59
C MET A 98 7.67 6.00 1.21
N VAL A 99 7.90 5.08 0.27
CA VAL A 99 7.34 5.19 -1.09
C VAL A 99 5.82 5.14 -1.04
N HIS A 100 5.23 4.23 -0.25
CA HIS A 100 3.78 4.15 -0.10
C HIS A 100 3.19 5.47 0.41
N VAL A 101 3.81 6.05 1.44
CA VAL A 101 3.33 7.32 2.02
C VAL A 101 3.46 8.46 1.02
N ILE A 102 4.57 8.53 0.29
CA ILE A 102 4.75 9.55 -0.75
C ILE A 102 3.67 9.43 -1.82
N CYS A 103 3.39 8.21 -2.29
CA CYS A 103 2.35 7.97 -3.28
C CYS A 103 0.96 8.38 -2.75
N LEU A 104 0.64 8.01 -1.52
CA LEU A 104 -0.63 8.37 -0.89
C LEU A 104 -0.78 9.89 -0.75
N TYR A 105 0.29 10.57 -0.35
CA TYR A 105 0.24 12.02 -0.18
C TYR A 105 0.16 12.75 -1.51
N TRP A 106 0.96 12.35 -2.48
CA TRP A 106 0.95 12.99 -3.81
C TRP A 106 -0.42 12.85 -4.47
N THR A 107 -1.03 11.67 -4.42
CA THR A 107 -2.36 11.45 -4.96
C THR A 107 -3.43 12.16 -4.15
N TYR A 108 -3.22 12.34 -2.85
CA TYR A 108 -4.14 13.08 -1.99
C TYR A 108 -4.21 14.56 -2.38
N ILE A 109 -3.07 15.21 -2.57
CA ILE A 109 -3.04 16.63 -2.95
C ILE A 109 -3.44 16.86 -4.42
N ASN A 110 -3.45 15.83 -5.24
CA ASN A 110 -3.87 15.87 -6.64
C ASN A 110 -5.14 15.06 -6.89
N SER A 111 -5.95 14.86 -5.87
CA SER A 111 -7.10 13.95 -5.93
C SER A 111 -8.17 14.36 -6.94
N ASP A 112 -8.27 15.65 -7.24
CA ASP A 112 -9.24 16.18 -8.20
C ASP A 112 -9.09 15.61 -9.62
N VAL A 113 -7.90 15.14 -10.00
CA VAL A 113 -7.65 14.55 -11.33
C VAL A 113 -7.83 13.03 -11.34
N LEU A 114 -8.21 12.41 -10.23
CA LEU A 114 -8.30 10.95 -10.10
C LEU A 114 -9.71 10.40 -10.27
N ALA A 115 -10.70 11.22 -10.56
CA ALA A 115 -12.09 10.77 -10.70
C ALA A 115 -12.22 9.72 -11.81
N LEU A 116 -12.88 8.62 -11.50
CA LEU A 116 -13.19 7.55 -12.45
C LEU A 116 -14.66 7.49 -12.82
#